data_c622f032ee752f8d79238d6cd7719bb6
#
_entry.id   c622f032ee752f8d79238d6cd7719bb6
#
_cell.length_a   1.000
_cell.length_b   1.000
_cell.length_c   1.000
_cell.angle_alpha   90.00
_cell.angle_beta   90.00
_cell.angle_gamma   90.00
#
_symmetry.space_group_name_H-M   'P 1'
#
loop_
_entity.id
_entity.type
_entity.pdbx_description
1 polymer ?
#
loop_
_entity_poly.entity_id
_entity_poly.type
_entity_poly.pdbx_seq_one_letter_code
_entity_poly.pdbx_strand_id
1 'polypeptide(L)'
;MSRLHNLDFLRSFAMMMGLAIHAHLLFILPDVATDFEIENVPQPDEWILLIIDFISNWRMPVFFMLSGFFSILVLDKKGTVYFIKDRIIRIFLTCILFAFFYDILDGTLDFTTAHLWFLYELMIFILCFSLIYKIQLFQKLISRKISPKIFFIIVLWLIVTVPLAHVLNNSLYAPALTPPLTYFDLKLGNLVYYFSYFVLGVILYYNQTTFNKLAESKILILLSFMCILAYTLKLYSSFLTFGSVEDFRSITEMQFDPTLVIVDAFLKGINSIFWSLFLIGLASKLVKSDSATLRWFVELSYPIYVIHIIPLIIVSTIFF
;
A
#
# COMPACT_ATOMS: atom_id res chain seq x y z
N MET A 1 5.23 -20.16 -18.67
CA MET A 1 5.87 -19.51 -17.52
C MET A 1 5.34 -20.18 -16.28
N SER A 2 6.22 -20.65 -15.41
CA SER A 2 5.86 -21.12 -14.08
C SER A 2 5.14 -19.98 -13.32
N ARG A 3 4.21 -20.35 -12.47
CA ARG A 3 3.55 -19.41 -11.53
C ARG A 3 4.64 -18.73 -10.70
N LEU A 4 4.56 -17.42 -10.52
CA LEU A 4 5.54 -16.64 -9.75
C LEU A 4 5.14 -16.70 -8.27
N HIS A 5 5.36 -17.86 -7.66
CA HIS A 5 4.93 -18.18 -6.29
C HIS A 5 5.42 -17.19 -5.24
N ASN A 6 6.64 -16.69 -5.42
CA ASN A 6 7.25 -15.68 -4.56
C ASN A 6 6.50 -14.34 -4.56
N LEU A 7 6.06 -13.88 -5.72
CA LEU A 7 5.32 -12.61 -5.84
C LEU A 7 3.85 -12.76 -5.42
N ASP A 8 3.24 -13.91 -5.73
CA ASP A 8 1.90 -14.24 -5.23
C ASP A 8 1.89 -14.28 -3.70
N PHE A 9 2.91 -14.93 -3.09
CA PHE A 9 3.10 -14.94 -1.63
C PHE A 9 3.21 -13.53 -1.07
N LEU A 10 4.12 -12.71 -1.62
CA LEU A 10 4.37 -11.36 -1.10
C LEU A 10 3.12 -10.47 -1.20
N ARG A 11 2.36 -10.57 -2.29
CA ARG A 11 1.09 -9.86 -2.44
C ARG A 11 0.08 -10.27 -1.37
N SER A 12 -0.07 -11.57 -1.15
CA SER A 12 -0.98 -12.12 -0.15
C SER A 12 -0.53 -11.76 1.27
N PHE A 13 0.76 -11.79 1.53
CA PHE A 13 1.34 -11.35 2.80
C PHE A 13 1.05 -9.87 3.06
N ALA A 14 1.28 -8.99 2.07
CA ALA A 14 0.97 -7.57 2.19
C ALA A 14 -0.53 -7.31 2.45
N MET A 15 -1.43 -8.11 1.86
CA MET A 15 -2.87 -8.04 2.16
C MET A 15 -3.17 -8.48 3.60
N MET A 16 -2.62 -9.61 4.04
CA MET A 16 -2.85 -10.12 5.40
C MET A 16 -2.29 -9.19 6.49
N MET A 17 -1.20 -8.47 6.22
CA MET A 17 -0.71 -7.42 7.13
C MET A 17 -1.71 -6.25 7.29
N GLY A 18 -2.65 -6.09 6.36
CA GLY A 18 -3.76 -5.15 6.49
C GLY A 18 -4.71 -5.49 7.63
N LEU A 19 -4.93 -6.78 7.90
CA LEU A 19 -5.76 -7.20 9.02
C LEU A 19 -5.16 -6.75 10.35
N ALA A 20 -3.82 -6.87 10.48
CA ALA A 20 -3.13 -6.45 11.70
C ALA A 20 -3.29 -4.94 11.96
N ILE A 21 -3.26 -4.12 10.89
CA ILE A 21 -3.51 -2.68 11.00
C ILE A 21 -4.97 -2.41 11.38
N HIS A 22 -5.92 -3.03 10.67
CA HIS A 22 -7.35 -2.75 10.86
C HIS A 22 -7.86 -3.28 12.21
N ALA A 23 -7.35 -4.40 12.69
CA ALA A 23 -7.68 -4.89 14.03
C ALA A 23 -7.35 -3.87 15.14
N HIS A 24 -6.39 -2.98 14.85
CA HIS A 24 -5.93 -1.99 15.81
C HIS A 24 -6.60 -0.63 15.67
N LEU A 25 -7.05 -0.28 14.45
CA LEU A 25 -7.75 0.99 14.22
C LEU A 25 -9.01 1.13 15.07
N LEU A 26 -9.69 0.03 15.38
CA LEU A 26 -10.84 0.03 16.29
C LEU A 26 -10.49 0.52 17.71
N PHE A 27 -9.21 0.40 18.11
CA PHE A 27 -8.74 0.82 19.44
C PHE A 27 -8.00 2.17 19.44
N ILE A 28 -7.61 2.69 18.27
CA ILE A 28 -6.83 3.93 18.15
C ILE A 28 -7.72 5.14 17.85
N LEU A 29 -8.82 4.96 17.12
CA LEU A 29 -9.70 6.04 16.71
C LEU A 29 -10.87 6.18 17.70
N PRO A 30 -10.84 7.20 18.60
CA PRO A 30 -11.94 7.44 19.56
C PRO A 30 -13.29 7.59 18.86
N ASP A 31 -13.32 8.23 17.68
CA ASP A 31 -14.54 8.43 16.89
C ASP A 31 -15.16 7.10 16.46
N VAL A 32 -14.32 6.12 16.03
CA VAL A 32 -14.79 4.77 15.69
C VAL A 32 -15.34 4.05 16.92
N ALA A 33 -14.70 4.23 18.08
CA ALA A 33 -15.19 3.65 19.32
C ALA A 33 -16.52 4.25 19.77
N THR A 34 -16.70 5.57 19.61
CA THR A 34 -17.96 6.28 19.91
C THR A 34 -19.08 5.88 18.95
N ASP A 35 -18.81 5.72 17.67
CA ASP A 35 -19.77 5.25 16.66
C ASP A 35 -20.30 3.84 16.96
N PHE A 36 -19.49 3.00 17.64
CA PHE A 36 -19.91 1.67 18.08
C PHE A 36 -20.30 1.59 19.56
N GLU A 37 -20.49 2.73 20.26
CA GLU A 37 -20.86 2.80 21.67
C GLU A 37 -19.90 2.02 22.61
N ILE A 38 -18.60 1.92 22.20
CA ILE A 38 -17.59 1.21 22.99
C ILE A 38 -17.08 2.14 24.10
N GLU A 39 -17.47 1.86 25.34
CA GLU A 39 -16.95 2.55 26.51
C GLU A 39 -15.59 1.96 26.96
N ASN A 40 -14.69 2.83 27.47
CA ASN A 40 -13.40 2.44 28.07
C ASN A 40 -12.45 1.66 27.12
N VAL A 41 -12.30 2.12 25.87
CA VAL A 41 -11.37 1.53 24.90
C VAL A 41 -9.94 1.48 25.48
N PRO A 42 -9.35 0.26 25.61
CA PRO A 42 -7.98 0.14 26.09
C PRO A 42 -7.01 0.86 25.15
N GLN A 43 -6.09 1.60 25.73
CA GLN A 43 -5.06 2.27 24.95
C GLN A 43 -4.05 1.24 24.44
N PRO A 44 -3.69 1.25 23.14
CA PRO A 44 -2.68 0.33 22.62
C PRO A 44 -1.31 0.67 23.20
N ASP A 45 -0.53 -0.36 23.51
CA ASP A 45 0.87 -0.21 23.89
C ASP A 45 1.69 0.43 22.76
N GLU A 46 2.67 1.23 23.11
CA GLU A 46 3.53 1.95 22.13
C GLU A 46 4.19 1.01 21.10
N TRP A 47 4.59 -0.20 21.52
CA TRP A 47 5.21 -1.16 20.60
C TRP A 47 4.26 -1.64 19.48
N ILE A 48 2.96 -1.66 19.76
CA ILE A 48 1.94 -2.01 18.76
C ILE A 48 1.85 -0.91 17.70
N LEU A 49 1.89 0.35 18.14
CA LEU A 49 1.88 1.50 17.23
C LEU A 49 3.13 1.53 16.34
N LEU A 50 4.29 1.15 16.89
CA LEU A 50 5.52 0.98 16.10
C LEU A 50 5.39 -0.12 15.03
N ILE A 51 4.74 -1.24 15.35
CA ILE A 51 4.48 -2.32 14.37
C ILE A 51 3.54 -1.82 13.27
N ILE A 52 2.48 -1.10 13.62
CA ILE A 52 1.52 -0.55 12.66
C ILE A 52 2.21 0.47 11.74
N ASP A 53 2.98 1.39 12.32
CA ASP A 53 3.77 2.35 11.56
C ASP A 53 4.72 1.64 10.60
N PHE A 54 5.45 0.63 11.09
CA PHE A 54 6.35 -0.17 10.25
C PHE A 54 5.62 -0.82 9.07
N ILE A 55 4.50 -1.51 9.32
CA ILE A 55 3.72 -2.18 8.26
C ILE A 55 3.16 -1.15 7.27
N SER A 56 2.65 -0.03 7.74
CA SER A 56 2.04 1.02 6.91
C SER A 56 3.01 1.63 5.90
N ASN A 57 4.29 1.73 6.26
CA ASN A 57 5.31 2.36 5.40
C ASN A 57 5.59 1.60 4.09
N TRP A 58 5.48 0.27 4.06
CA TRP A 58 5.85 -0.53 2.89
C TRP A 58 4.67 -1.30 2.27
N ARG A 59 3.62 -1.58 3.05
CA ARG A 59 2.53 -2.46 2.65
C ARG A 59 1.86 -2.03 1.35
N MET A 60 1.39 -0.79 1.29
CA MET A 60 0.67 -0.28 0.12
C MET A 60 1.59 -0.06 -1.09
N PRO A 61 2.79 0.52 -0.97
CA PRO A 61 3.79 0.53 -2.03
C PRO A 61 4.06 -0.84 -2.67
N VAL A 62 4.32 -1.86 -1.86
CA VAL A 62 4.51 -3.25 -2.33
C VAL A 62 3.27 -3.78 -3.03
N PHE A 63 2.09 -3.58 -2.44
CA PHE A 63 0.84 -4.04 -3.03
C PHE A 63 0.58 -3.44 -4.42
N PHE A 64 0.72 -2.11 -4.58
CA PHE A 64 0.52 -1.47 -5.87
C PHE A 64 1.60 -1.84 -6.89
N MET A 65 2.84 -1.98 -6.47
CA MET A 65 3.92 -2.44 -7.34
C MET A 65 3.65 -3.86 -7.86
N LEU A 66 3.25 -4.80 -7.00
CA LEU A 66 2.88 -6.15 -7.43
C LEU A 66 1.61 -6.15 -8.29
N SER A 67 0.66 -5.27 -8.00
CA SER A 67 -0.55 -5.10 -8.83
C SER A 67 -0.21 -4.64 -10.24
N GLY A 68 0.75 -3.73 -10.41
CA GLY A 68 1.27 -3.31 -11.71
C GLY A 68 1.96 -4.45 -12.45
N PHE A 69 2.82 -5.21 -11.77
CA PHE A 69 3.49 -6.39 -12.32
C PHE A 69 2.50 -7.45 -12.84
N PHE A 70 1.49 -7.79 -12.03
CA PHE A 70 0.48 -8.77 -12.44
C PHE A 70 -0.50 -8.22 -13.48
N SER A 71 -0.72 -6.92 -13.51
CA SER A 71 -1.57 -6.28 -14.53
C SER A 71 -0.97 -6.43 -15.92
N ILE A 72 0.31 -6.09 -16.09
CA ILE A 72 0.98 -6.27 -17.38
C ILE A 72 1.14 -7.75 -17.74
N LEU A 73 1.38 -8.64 -16.77
CA LEU A 73 1.45 -10.08 -17.00
C LEU A 73 0.14 -10.65 -17.58
N VAL A 74 -1.02 -10.21 -17.06
CA VAL A 74 -2.32 -10.66 -17.55
C VAL A 74 -2.61 -10.02 -18.90
N LEU A 75 -2.34 -8.74 -19.06
CA LEU A 75 -2.58 -7.99 -20.28
C LEU A 75 -1.78 -8.54 -21.46
N ASP A 76 -0.50 -8.87 -21.26
CA ASP A 76 0.40 -9.44 -22.24
C ASP A 76 -0.04 -10.85 -22.67
N LYS A 77 -0.52 -11.67 -21.73
CA LYS A 77 -0.91 -13.06 -22.01
C LYS A 77 -2.34 -13.24 -22.53
N LYS A 78 -3.29 -12.43 -22.07
CA LYS A 78 -4.72 -12.63 -22.30
C LYS A 78 -5.39 -11.48 -23.05
N GLY A 79 -4.66 -10.41 -23.32
CA GLY A 79 -5.14 -9.24 -24.02
C GLY A 79 -6.02 -8.31 -23.20
N THR A 80 -6.26 -7.11 -23.74
CA THR A 80 -6.90 -5.99 -23.05
C THR A 80 -8.34 -6.27 -22.64
N VAL A 81 -9.13 -6.91 -23.52
CA VAL A 81 -10.56 -7.18 -23.26
C VAL A 81 -10.72 -8.11 -22.05
N TYR A 82 -9.97 -9.20 -22.05
CA TYR A 82 -10.00 -10.14 -20.92
C TYR A 82 -9.53 -9.45 -19.62
N PHE A 83 -8.45 -8.68 -19.70
CA PHE A 83 -7.89 -7.96 -18.56
C PHE A 83 -8.92 -7.04 -17.93
N ILE A 84 -9.58 -6.17 -18.71
CA ILE A 84 -10.58 -5.22 -18.21
C ILE A 84 -11.78 -5.98 -17.61
N LYS A 85 -12.31 -6.98 -18.32
CA LYS A 85 -13.45 -7.78 -17.83
C LYS A 85 -13.15 -8.46 -16.50
N ASP A 86 -11.99 -9.08 -16.36
CA ASP A 86 -11.55 -9.75 -15.13
C ASP A 86 -11.44 -8.75 -13.96
N ARG A 87 -10.92 -7.53 -14.21
CA ARG A 87 -10.78 -6.50 -13.18
C ARG A 87 -12.12 -5.87 -12.79
N ILE A 88 -13.02 -5.65 -13.72
CA ILE A 88 -14.38 -5.19 -13.39
C ILE A 88 -15.06 -6.19 -12.47
N ILE A 89 -15.03 -7.47 -12.78
CA ILE A 89 -15.71 -8.48 -11.95
C ILE A 89 -15.07 -8.60 -10.56
N ARG A 90 -13.75 -8.61 -10.46
CA ARG A 90 -13.05 -8.89 -9.21
C ARG A 90 -12.83 -7.68 -8.31
N ILE A 91 -12.76 -6.48 -8.88
CA ILE A 91 -12.45 -5.26 -8.14
C ILE A 91 -13.66 -4.35 -8.09
N PHE A 92 -14.16 -3.91 -9.24
CA PHE A 92 -15.22 -2.92 -9.30
C PHE A 92 -16.54 -3.43 -8.67
N LEU A 93 -16.94 -4.67 -8.99
CA LEU A 93 -18.13 -5.27 -8.39
C LEU A 93 -17.98 -5.42 -6.87
N THR A 94 -16.80 -5.80 -6.39
CA THR A 94 -16.51 -5.88 -4.95
C THR A 94 -16.63 -4.51 -4.30
N CYS A 95 -16.06 -3.45 -4.89
CA CYS A 95 -16.17 -2.09 -4.38
C CYS A 95 -17.63 -1.64 -4.26
N ILE A 96 -18.44 -1.86 -5.30
CA ILE A 96 -19.86 -1.48 -5.29
C ILE A 96 -20.64 -2.25 -4.21
N LEU A 97 -20.47 -3.57 -4.13
CA LEU A 97 -21.17 -4.39 -3.15
C LEU A 97 -20.88 -3.97 -1.72
N PHE A 98 -19.60 -3.66 -1.42
CA PHE A 98 -19.22 -3.23 -0.08
C PHE A 98 -19.60 -1.77 0.20
N ALA A 99 -19.59 -0.87 -0.79
CA ALA A 99 -20.11 0.48 -0.62
C ALA A 99 -21.57 0.45 -0.17
N PHE A 100 -22.43 -0.28 -0.89
CA PHE A 100 -23.83 -0.45 -0.49
C PHE A 100 -23.99 -1.13 0.87
N PHE A 101 -23.12 -2.12 1.16
CA PHE A 101 -23.16 -2.80 2.46
C PHE A 101 -22.87 -1.84 3.62
N TYR A 102 -21.86 -0.99 3.51
CA TYR A 102 -21.55 0.01 4.53
C TYR A 102 -22.62 1.09 4.63
N ASP A 103 -23.08 1.62 3.50
CA ASP A 103 -24.15 2.63 3.48
C ASP A 103 -25.45 2.12 4.15
N ILE A 104 -25.76 0.82 3.99
CA ILE A 104 -26.91 0.20 4.68
C ILE A 104 -26.66 0.10 6.19
N LEU A 105 -25.44 -0.25 6.61
CA LEU A 105 -25.11 -0.34 8.04
C LEU A 105 -25.16 1.01 8.73
N ASP A 106 -24.66 2.06 8.07
CA ASP A 106 -24.57 3.42 8.62
C ASP A 106 -25.86 4.22 8.41
N GLY A 107 -26.81 3.70 7.65
CA GLY A 107 -28.06 4.39 7.32
C GLY A 107 -27.86 5.62 6.43
N THR A 108 -26.76 5.70 5.69
CA THR A 108 -26.37 6.80 4.80
C THR A 108 -26.36 6.37 3.34
N LEU A 109 -26.05 7.29 2.42
CA LEU A 109 -25.78 7.02 0.99
C LEU A 109 -24.54 7.78 0.56
N ASP A 110 -23.46 7.65 1.34
CA ASP A 110 -22.22 8.39 1.13
C ASP A 110 -21.24 7.67 0.21
N PHE A 111 -21.50 6.42 -0.13
CA PHE A 111 -20.63 5.56 -0.92
C PHE A 111 -19.22 5.48 -0.32
N THR A 112 -19.16 5.10 0.96
CA THR A 112 -17.93 5.01 1.73
C THR A 112 -16.97 3.96 1.18
N THR A 113 -15.70 4.31 1.04
CA THR A 113 -14.65 3.37 0.60
C THR A 113 -14.18 2.45 1.73
N ALA A 114 -14.28 2.90 2.97
CA ALA A 114 -13.79 2.23 4.17
C ALA A 114 -12.39 1.61 3.98
N HIS A 115 -12.20 0.35 4.35
CA HIS A 115 -10.93 -0.36 4.17
C HIS A 115 -10.61 -0.76 2.72
N LEU A 116 -11.54 -0.59 1.77
CA LEU A 116 -11.37 -0.94 0.35
C LEU A 116 -10.90 0.23 -0.54
N TRP A 117 -10.54 1.37 0.04
CA TRP A 117 -10.06 2.55 -0.68
C TRP A 117 -8.96 2.23 -1.70
N PHE A 118 -8.07 1.28 -1.37
CA PHE A 118 -6.98 0.88 -2.27
C PHE A 118 -7.47 0.13 -3.51
N LEU A 119 -8.58 -0.60 -3.44
CA LEU A 119 -9.21 -1.22 -4.62
C LEU A 119 -9.82 -0.16 -5.55
N TYR A 120 -10.38 0.90 -4.97
CA TYR A 120 -10.85 2.04 -5.73
C TYR A 120 -9.71 2.72 -6.49
N GLU A 121 -8.60 3.06 -5.82
CA GLU A 121 -7.42 3.62 -6.49
C GLU A 121 -6.83 2.65 -7.52
N LEU A 122 -6.76 1.35 -7.19
CA LEU A 122 -6.29 0.33 -8.13
C LEU A 122 -7.16 0.28 -9.40
N MET A 123 -8.47 0.47 -9.28
CA MET A 123 -9.36 0.50 -10.44
C MET A 123 -9.06 1.71 -11.33
N ILE A 124 -8.82 2.88 -10.73
CA ILE A 124 -8.38 4.07 -11.49
C ILE A 124 -7.06 3.77 -12.22
N PHE A 125 -6.08 3.14 -11.54
CA PHE A 125 -4.79 2.79 -12.15
C PHE A 125 -4.95 1.83 -13.32
N ILE A 126 -5.81 0.82 -13.19
CA ILE A 126 -6.09 -0.15 -14.25
C ILE A 126 -6.71 0.54 -15.47
N LEU A 127 -7.66 1.43 -15.27
CA LEU A 127 -8.30 2.18 -16.36
C LEU A 127 -7.29 3.09 -17.05
N CYS A 128 -6.56 3.92 -16.30
CA CYS A 128 -5.52 4.80 -16.82
C CYS A 128 -4.43 3.99 -17.57
N PHE A 129 -3.95 2.92 -16.96
CA PHE A 129 -2.92 2.06 -17.56
C PHE A 129 -3.42 1.41 -18.85
N SER A 130 -4.67 0.90 -18.88
CA SER A 130 -5.26 0.28 -20.08
C SER A 130 -5.39 1.26 -21.25
N LEU A 131 -5.66 2.53 -20.98
CA LEU A 131 -5.72 3.59 -21.98
C LEU A 131 -4.32 3.96 -22.49
N ILE A 132 -3.38 4.21 -21.56
CA ILE A 132 -2.01 4.63 -21.89
C ILE A 132 -1.24 3.49 -22.58
N TYR A 133 -1.52 2.23 -22.22
CA TYR A 133 -0.87 1.08 -22.85
C TYR A 133 -1.15 0.93 -24.34
N LYS A 134 -2.24 1.52 -24.88
CA LYS A 134 -2.52 1.56 -26.32
C LYS A 134 -1.53 2.45 -27.09
N ILE A 135 -0.82 3.34 -26.39
CA ILE A 135 0.15 4.26 -26.98
C ILE A 135 1.48 3.53 -27.21
N GLN A 136 1.87 3.35 -28.47
CA GLN A 136 3.11 2.63 -28.83
C GLN A 136 4.37 3.21 -28.19
N LEU A 137 4.43 4.55 -28.05
CA LEU A 137 5.55 5.23 -27.40
C LEU A 137 5.69 4.79 -25.94
N PHE A 138 4.56 4.69 -25.22
CA PHE A 138 4.55 4.24 -23.84
C PHE A 138 5.00 2.77 -23.71
N GLN A 139 4.51 1.89 -24.57
CA GLN A 139 4.94 0.49 -24.60
C GLN A 139 6.47 0.38 -24.82
N LYS A 140 7.01 1.14 -25.77
CA LYS A 140 8.46 1.18 -26.01
C LYS A 140 9.25 1.70 -24.81
N LEU A 141 8.70 2.67 -24.08
CA LEU A 141 9.35 3.24 -22.90
C LEU A 141 9.41 2.24 -21.74
N ILE A 142 8.29 1.60 -21.38
CA ILE A 142 8.21 0.67 -20.25
C ILE A 142 8.91 -0.66 -20.52
N SER A 143 8.95 -1.12 -21.78
CA SER A 143 9.64 -2.36 -22.18
C SER A 143 11.15 -2.21 -22.37
N ARG A 144 11.67 -0.98 -22.29
CA ARG A 144 13.11 -0.71 -22.46
C ARG A 144 13.89 -1.31 -21.29
N LYS A 145 15.05 -1.90 -21.59
CA LYS A 145 16.00 -2.30 -20.56
C LYS A 145 16.47 -1.10 -19.75
N ILE A 146 16.36 -1.20 -18.45
CA ILE A 146 16.73 -0.12 -17.54
C ILE A 146 18.22 -0.17 -17.28
N SER A 147 18.90 0.95 -17.56
CA SER A 147 20.28 1.17 -17.10
C SER A 147 20.29 1.52 -15.60
N PRO A 148 21.41 1.32 -14.90
CA PRO A 148 21.54 1.72 -13.50
C PRO A 148 21.21 3.20 -13.25
N LYS A 149 21.55 4.08 -14.23
CA LYS A 149 21.23 5.53 -14.16
C LYS A 149 19.71 5.77 -14.18
N ILE A 150 19.00 5.10 -15.09
CA ILE A 150 17.53 5.23 -15.18
C ILE A 150 16.88 4.67 -13.91
N PHE A 151 17.36 3.54 -13.39
CA PHE A 151 16.87 2.99 -12.14
C PHE A 151 17.05 3.95 -10.97
N PHE A 152 18.19 4.60 -10.87
CA PHE A 152 18.46 5.62 -9.86
C PHE A 152 17.47 6.81 -9.97
N ILE A 153 17.19 7.28 -11.20
CA ILE A 153 16.21 8.36 -11.44
C ILE A 153 14.81 7.92 -10.99
N ILE A 154 14.42 6.67 -11.26
CA ILE A 154 13.12 6.13 -10.81
C ILE A 154 13.05 6.10 -9.26
N VAL A 155 14.12 5.67 -8.60
CA VAL A 155 14.20 5.67 -7.13
C VAL A 155 14.08 7.10 -6.58
N LEU A 156 14.80 8.05 -7.13
CA LEU A 156 14.68 9.47 -6.73
C LEU A 156 13.26 10.00 -6.94
N TRP A 157 12.63 9.69 -8.06
CA TRP A 157 11.24 10.06 -8.32
C TRP A 157 10.31 9.51 -7.23
N LEU A 158 10.42 8.21 -6.90
CA LEU A 158 9.59 7.58 -5.87
C LEU A 158 9.78 8.22 -4.50
N ILE A 159 10.99 8.64 -4.15
CA ILE A 159 11.26 9.37 -2.91
C ILE A 159 10.55 10.73 -2.91
N VAL A 160 10.60 11.45 -4.02
CA VAL A 160 9.98 12.78 -4.17
C VAL A 160 8.45 12.70 -4.21
N THR A 161 7.87 11.56 -4.61
CA THR A 161 6.40 11.43 -4.69
C THR A 161 5.71 11.54 -3.34
N VAL A 162 6.37 11.23 -2.20
CA VAL A 162 5.75 11.35 -0.87
C VAL A 162 5.53 12.81 -0.48
N PRO A 163 6.55 13.69 -0.43
CA PRO A 163 6.32 15.11 -0.16
C PRO A 163 5.41 15.77 -1.21
N LEU A 164 5.53 15.38 -2.48
CA LEU A 164 4.62 15.86 -3.54
C LEU A 164 3.17 15.46 -3.27
N ALA A 165 2.93 14.24 -2.78
CA ALA A 165 1.59 13.77 -2.45
C ALA A 165 0.98 14.57 -1.29
N HIS A 166 1.76 14.90 -0.27
CA HIS A 166 1.31 15.77 0.81
C HIS A 166 0.93 17.17 0.31
N VAL A 167 1.72 17.75 -0.59
CA VAL A 167 1.40 19.05 -1.22
C VAL A 167 0.10 18.96 -2.01
N LEU A 168 -0.05 17.95 -2.87
CA LEU A 168 -1.23 17.80 -3.73
C LEU A 168 -2.52 17.52 -2.96
N ASN A 169 -2.42 16.90 -1.79
CA ASN A 169 -3.57 16.62 -0.94
C ASN A 169 -3.87 17.75 0.09
N ASN A 170 -3.10 18.84 0.09
CA ASN A 170 -3.12 19.86 1.13
C ASN A 170 -2.96 19.28 2.55
N SER A 171 -2.14 18.23 2.68
CA SER A 171 -1.92 17.47 3.93
C SER A 171 -0.50 17.61 4.46
N LEU A 172 0.14 18.77 4.28
CA LEU A 172 1.53 19.01 4.72
C LEU A 172 1.72 18.81 6.22
N TYR A 173 0.67 18.97 7.00
CA TYR A 173 0.71 18.81 8.45
C TYR A 173 0.16 17.46 8.93
N ALA A 174 -0.14 16.54 8.02
CA ALA A 174 -0.61 15.21 8.37
C ALA A 174 0.56 14.22 8.47
N PRO A 175 0.57 13.36 9.50
CA PRO A 175 1.62 12.37 9.69
C PRO A 175 1.62 11.26 8.64
N ALA A 176 0.50 11.09 7.94
CA ALA A 176 0.35 10.10 6.87
C ALA A 176 -0.55 10.63 5.75
N LEU A 177 -0.44 10.01 4.58
CA LEU A 177 -1.39 10.27 3.50
C LEU A 177 -2.75 9.70 3.87
N THR A 178 -3.75 10.57 3.95
CA THR A 178 -5.13 10.15 4.23
C THR A 178 -5.72 9.41 3.03
N PRO A 179 -6.36 8.26 3.25
CA PRO A 179 -7.06 7.57 2.17
C PRO A 179 -8.29 8.35 1.71
N PRO A 180 -8.80 8.12 0.48
CA PRO A 180 -10.10 8.62 0.09
C PRO A 180 -11.20 8.03 0.98
N LEU A 181 -12.07 8.86 1.52
CA LEU A 181 -13.14 8.44 2.42
C LEU A 181 -14.35 7.89 1.65
N THR A 182 -14.64 8.47 0.49
CA THR A 182 -15.74 8.06 -0.38
C THR A 182 -15.25 7.79 -1.80
N TYR A 183 -16.06 7.12 -2.63
CA TYR A 183 -15.75 6.90 -4.04
C TYR A 183 -15.78 8.19 -4.89
N PHE A 184 -16.19 9.30 -4.32
CA PHE A 184 -16.15 10.63 -4.96
C PHE A 184 -14.96 11.47 -4.50
N ASP A 185 -14.24 11.04 -3.47
CA ASP A 185 -13.08 11.75 -2.92
C ASP A 185 -11.80 11.36 -3.71
N LEU A 186 -11.35 12.27 -4.58
CA LEU A 186 -10.16 12.04 -5.40
C LEU A 186 -8.91 12.65 -4.74
N LYS A 187 -8.10 11.82 -4.12
CA LYS A 187 -6.81 12.22 -3.51
C LYS A 187 -5.70 12.18 -4.55
N LEU A 188 -5.46 13.29 -5.26
CA LEU A 188 -4.46 13.35 -6.34
C LEU A 188 -3.06 12.96 -5.88
N GLY A 189 -2.66 13.33 -4.67
CA GLY A 189 -1.37 12.96 -4.11
C GLY A 189 -1.21 11.44 -3.96
N ASN A 190 -2.22 10.77 -3.43
CA ASN A 190 -2.24 9.32 -3.32
C ASN A 190 -2.13 8.66 -4.69
N LEU A 191 -2.89 9.16 -5.67
CA LEU A 191 -2.84 8.64 -7.04
C LEU A 191 -1.44 8.76 -7.64
N VAL A 192 -0.77 9.92 -7.50
CA VAL A 192 0.60 10.10 -8.01
C VAL A 192 1.58 9.16 -7.31
N TYR A 193 1.50 9.06 -5.99
CA TYR A 193 2.38 8.22 -5.19
C TYR A 193 2.22 6.74 -5.54
N TYR A 194 1.03 6.19 -5.39
CA TYR A 194 0.79 4.76 -5.59
C TYR A 194 0.82 4.33 -7.06
N PHE A 195 0.39 5.20 -7.99
CA PHE A 195 0.54 4.92 -9.42
C PHE A 195 2.01 4.83 -9.84
N SER A 196 2.90 5.61 -9.23
CA SER A 196 4.34 5.50 -9.48
C SER A 196 4.89 4.12 -9.08
N TYR A 197 4.44 3.54 -7.97
CA TYR A 197 4.77 2.16 -7.61
C TYR A 197 4.13 1.13 -8.55
N PHE A 198 2.90 1.35 -8.97
CA PHE A 198 2.25 0.51 -9.98
C PHE A 198 3.07 0.48 -11.27
N VAL A 199 3.49 1.62 -11.78
CA VAL A 199 4.34 1.72 -12.97
C VAL A 199 5.70 1.05 -12.75
N LEU A 200 6.32 1.20 -11.56
CA LEU A 200 7.54 0.46 -11.21
C LEU A 200 7.33 -1.04 -11.35
N GLY A 201 6.19 -1.57 -10.90
CA GLY A 201 5.84 -2.99 -11.07
C GLY A 201 5.78 -3.43 -12.52
N VAL A 202 5.17 -2.61 -13.39
CA VAL A 202 5.14 -2.83 -14.85
C VAL A 202 6.56 -2.85 -15.43
N ILE A 203 7.41 -1.93 -15.02
CA ILE A 203 8.80 -1.84 -15.45
C ILE A 203 9.58 -3.08 -15.01
N LEU A 204 9.40 -3.56 -13.79
CA LEU A 204 10.05 -4.76 -13.26
C LEU A 204 9.67 -6.01 -14.03
N TYR A 205 8.43 -6.12 -14.53
CA TYR A 205 8.01 -7.22 -15.39
C TYR A 205 8.87 -7.35 -16.65
N TYR A 206 9.23 -6.25 -17.29
CA TYR A 206 10.11 -6.24 -18.47
C TYR A 206 11.60 -6.36 -18.12
N ASN A 207 11.98 -6.14 -16.86
CA ASN A 207 13.36 -6.11 -16.39
C ASN A 207 13.66 -7.21 -15.36
N GLN A 208 13.24 -8.46 -15.63
CA GLN A 208 13.38 -9.59 -14.70
C GLN A 208 14.82 -9.88 -14.28
N THR A 209 15.80 -9.58 -15.11
CA THR A 209 17.22 -9.74 -14.75
C THR A 209 17.65 -8.82 -13.60
N THR A 210 17.16 -7.57 -13.60
CA THR A 210 17.38 -6.63 -12.50
C THR A 210 16.63 -7.08 -11.25
N PHE A 211 15.43 -7.59 -11.41
CA PHE A 211 14.61 -8.16 -10.36
C PHE A 211 15.28 -9.35 -9.66
N ASN A 212 15.84 -10.28 -10.44
CA ASN A 212 16.52 -11.46 -9.89
C ASN A 212 17.77 -11.10 -9.07
N LYS A 213 18.46 -10.01 -9.41
CA LYS A 213 19.60 -9.51 -8.64
C LYS A 213 19.22 -9.11 -7.21
N LEU A 214 18.00 -8.64 -6.98
CA LEU A 214 17.54 -8.30 -5.62
C LEU A 214 17.58 -9.51 -4.66
N ALA A 215 17.50 -10.75 -5.18
CA ALA A 215 17.60 -11.98 -4.39
C ALA A 215 19.03 -12.40 -4.04
N GLU A 216 20.06 -11.74 -4.59
CA GLU A 216 21.46 -12.01 -4.28
C GLU A 216 21.77 -11.67 -2.82
N SER A 217 22.48 -12.56 -2.12
CA SER A 217 22.75 -12.38 -0.68
C SER A 217 23.45 -11.07 -0.35
N LYS A 218 24.39 -10.63 -1.17
CA LYS A 218 25.12 -9.36 -0.98
C LYS A 218 24.20 -8.15 -1.07
N ILE A 219 23.26 -8.17 -2.05
CA ILE A 219 22.30 -7.09 -2.25
C ILE A 219 21.27 -7.08 -1.13
N LEU A 220 20.79 -8.27 -0.68
CA LEU A 220 19.88 -8.36 0.45
C LEU A 220 20.49 -7.85 1.76
N ILE A 221 21.75 -8.18 2.04
CA ILE A 221 22.44 -7.66 3.23
C ILE A 221 22.57 -6.13 3.15
N LEU A 222 22.94 -5.59 2.00
CA LEU A 222 23.00 -4.13 1.81
C LEU A 222 21.62 -3.50 1.98
N LEU A 223 20.59 -4.06 1.35
CA LEU A 223 19.22 -3.54 1.46
C LEU A 223 18.69 -3.65 2.90
N SER A 224 18.97 -4.72 3.63
CA SER A 224 18.55 -4.85 5.04
C SER A 224 19.18 -3.75 5.91
N PHE A 225 20.46 -3.47 5.72
CA PHE A 225 21.14 -2.37 6.41
C PHE A 225 20.49 -1.01 6.06
N MET A 226 20.26 -0.75 4.77
CA MET A 226 19.62 0.50 4.32
C MET A 226 18.18 0.61 4.83
N CYS A 227 17.44 -0.49 4.91
CA CYS A 227 16.07 -0.52 5.47
C CYS A 227 16.06 -0.15 6.96
N ILE A 228 16.95 -0.76 7.75
CA ILE A 228 17.07 -0.47 9.20
C ILE A 228 17.44 0.99 9.40
N LEU A 229 18.47 1.46 8.68
CA LEU A 229 18.93 2.86 8.78
C LEU A 229 17.80 3.83 8.38
N ALA A 230 17.14 3.60 7.24
CA ALA A 230 16.05 4.45 6.77
C ALA A 230 14.86 4.48 7.75
N TYR A 231 14.51 3.33 8.33
CA TYR A 231 13.43 3.26 9.30
C TYR A 231 13.78 3.97 10.60
N THR A 232 15.00 3.80 11.12
CA THR A 232 15.46 4.50 12.31
C THR A 232 15.47 6.02 12.11
N LEU A 233 15.99 6.49 10.97
CA LEU A 233 15.98 7.92 10.64
C LEU A 233 14.58 8.48 10.49
N LYS A 234 13.66 7.71 9.88
CA LYS A 234 12.25 8.08 9.75
C LYS A 234 11.57 8.17 11.12
N LEU A 235 11.77 7.20 12.00
CA LEU A 235 11.19 7.25 13.36
C LEU A 235 11.70 8.47 14.13
N TYR A 236 13.00 8.72 14.08
CA TYR A 236 13.59 9.89 14.72
C TYR A 236 13.04 11.21 14.17
N SER A 237 12.91 11.30 12.84
CA SER A 237 12.30 12.47 12.19
C SER A 237 10.83 12.65 12.56
N SER A 238 10.05 11.56 12.55
CA SER A 238 8.64 11.62 12.94
C SER A 238 8.47 12.04 14.41
N PHE A 239 9.34 11.56 15.31
CA PHE A 239 9.35 12.00 16.70
C PHE A 239 9.67 13.50 16.84
N LEU A 240 10.67 14.01 16.11
CA LEU A 240 11.00 15.43 16.12
C LEU A 240 9.89 16.31 15.53
N THR A 241 9.15 15.78 14.56
CA THR A 241 8.12 16.53 13.83
C THR A 241 6.78 16.54 14.57
N PHE A 242 6.38 15.41 15.11
CA PHE A 242 5.02 15.18 15.62
C PHE A 242 4.99 14.88 17.14
N GLY A 243 6.15 14.79 17.79
CA GLY A 243 6.23 14.47 19.21
C GLY A 243 6.04 12.98 19.53
N SER A 244 5.66 12.70 20.76
CA SER A 244 5.33 11.34 21.21
C SER A 244 3.98 10.88 20.67
N VAL A 245 3.69 9.61 20.79
CA VAL A 245 2.38 9.04 20.37
C VAL A 245 1.22 9.65 21.16
N GLU A 246 1.46 10.07 22.40
CA GLU A 246 0.47 10.76 23.23
C GLU A 246 0.16 12.14 22.68
N ASP A 247 1.18 12.86 22.18
CA ASP A 247 1.01 14.16 21.54
C ASP A 247 0.21 14.07 20.23
N PHE A 248 0.26 12.91 19.56
CA PHE A 248 -0.44 12.65 18.31
C PHE A 248 -1.96 12.81 18.39
N ARG A 249 -2.54 12.67 19.58
CA ARG A 249 -3.97 12.82 19.84
C ARG A 249 -4.42 14.28 19.96
N SER A 250 -3.48 15.19 20.24
CA SER A 250 -3.72 16.63 20.35
C SER A 250 -3.35 17.41 19.09
N ILE A 251 -3.15 16.73 17.95
CA ILE A 251 -2.60 17.28 16.69
C ILE A 251 -3.41 18.45 16.11
N THR A 252 -4.69 18.56 16.41
CA THR A 252 -5.55 19.61 15.86
C THR A 252 -5.12 21.04 16.21
N GLU A 253 -4.25 21.22 17.21
CA GLU A 253 -3.79 22.55 17.68
C GLU A 253 -2.28 22.78 17.53
N MET A 254 -1.48 21.78 17.09
CA MET A 254 -0.02 21.91 17.00
C MET A 254 0.41 22.62 15.71
N GLN A 255 1.27 23.64 15.87
CA GLN A 255 1.99 24.25 14.75
C GLN A 255 3.28 23.45 14.49
N PHE A 256 3.32 22.71 13.38
CA PHE A 256 4.50 21.96 12.97
C PHE A 256 5.47 22.83 12.18
N ASP A 257 6.79 22.59 12.34
CA ASP A 257 7.80 23.18 11.48
C ASP A 257 7.68 22.57 10.05
N PRO A 258 7.36 23.37 9.02
CA PRO A 258 7.23 22.88 7.66
C PRO A 258 8.48 22.17 7.13
N THR A 259 9.66 22.59 7.61
CA THR A 259 10.94 21.98 7.21
C THR A 259 11.04 20.54 7.72
N LEU A 260 10.70 20.32 8.98
CA LEU A 260 10.70 18.98 9.59
C LEU A 260 9.67 18.07 8.91
N VAL A 261 8.48 18.57 8.60
CA VAL A 261 7.44 17.81 7.88
C VAL A 261 7.94 17.36 6.50
N ILE A 262 8.60 18.25 5.76
CA ILE A 262 9.14 17.91 4.44
C ILE A 262 10.26 16.87 4.57
N VAL A 263 11.16 17.02 5.53
CA VAL A 263 12.24 16.04 5.80
C VAL A 263 11.64 14.67 6.15
N ASP A 264 10.65 14.63 7.03
CA ASP A 264 9.95 13.39 7.40
C ASP A 264 9.29 12.72 6.18
N ALA A 265 8.65 13.48 5.31
CA ALA A 265 8.05 12.97 4.07
C ALA A 265 9.10 12.38 3.11
N PHE A 266 10.28 12.98 2.98
CA PHE A 266 11.39 12.41 2.19
C PHE A 266 11.90 11.11 2.82
N LEU A 267 12.08 11.05 4.14
CA LEU A 267 12.52 9.85 4.85
C LEU A 267 11.50 8.71 4.72
N LYS A 268 10.20 9.01 4.73
CA LYS A 268 9.13 8.04 4.42
C LYS A 268 9.26 7.48 3.01
N GLY A 269 9.54 8.33 2.02
CA GLY A 269 9.79 7.90 0.64
C GLY A 269 10.99 6.96 0.52
N ILE A 270 12.11 7.31 1.15
CA ILE A 270 13.32 6.47 1.23
C ILE A 270 12.99 5.12 1.89
N ASN A 271 12.32 5.15 3.02
CA ASN A 271 11.94 3.96 3.75
C ASN A 271 11.04 3.04 2.92
N SER A 272 9.99 3.58 2.31
CA SER A 272 9.05 2.82 1.48
C SER A 272 9.71 2.08 0.32
N ILE A 273 10.62 2.75 -0.42
CA ILE A 273 11.26 2.12 -1.58
C ILE A 273 12.28 1.05 -1.15
N PHE A 274 13.08 1.28 -0.11
CA PHE A 274 14.04 0.29 0.34
C PHE A 274 13.36 -0.97 0.87
N TRP A 275 12.34 -0.84 1.71
CA TRP A 275 11.56 -1.99 2.17
C TRP A 275 10.85 -2.71 1.03
N SER A 276 10.32 -1.98 0.05
CA SER A 276 9.69 -2.60 -1.13
C SER A 276 10.68 -3.47 -1.92
N LEU A 277 11.88 -2.96 -2.21
CA LEU A 277 12.91 -3.70 -2.93
C LEU A 277 13.46 -4.87 -2.10
N PHE A 278 13.67 -4.68 -0.81
CA PHE A 278 14.13 -5.72 0.10
C PHE A 278 13.15 -6.88 0.19
N LEU A 279 11.87 -6.60 0.41
CA LEU A 279 10.82 -7.62 0.54
C LEU A 279 10.63 -8.44 -0.74
N ILE A 280 10.73 -7.81 -1.91
CA ILE A 280 10.73 -8.53 -3.19
C ILE A 280 11.92 -9.46 -3.30
N GLY A 281 13.12 -8.97 -2.99
CA GLY A 281 14.34 -9.78 -3.03
C GLY A 281 14.27 -10.93 -2.03
N LEU A 282 13.80 -10.66 -0.81
CA LEU A 282 13.64 -11.66 0.25
C LEU A 282 12.63 -12.75 -0.14
N ALA A 283 11.45 -12.36 -0.62
CA ALA A 283 10.44 -13.29 -1.10
C ALA A 283 10.98 -14.16 -2.25
N SER A 284 11.72 -13.56 -3.18
CA SER A 284 12.35 -14.28 -4.30
C SER A 284 13.43 -15.25 -3.84
N LYS A 285 14.09 -14.98 -2.73
CA LYS A 285 15.11 -15.89 -2.15
C LYS A 285 14.48 -17.01 -1.36
N LEU A 286 13.45 -16.75 -0.58
CA LEU A 286 12.85 -17.71 0.35
C LEU A 286 11.81 -18.61 -0.31
N VAL A 287 10.96 -18.07 -1.19
CA VAL A 287 9.85 -18.80 -1.82
C VAL A 287 10.26 -19.29 -3.20
N LYS A 288 10.86 -20.49 -3.25
CA LYS A 288 11.40 -21.07 -4.51
C LYS A 288 10.47 -22.07 -5.17
N SER A 289 9.59 -22.71 -4.40
CA SER A 289 8.76 -23.81 -4.89
C SER A 289 7.30 -23.61 -4.53
N ASP A 290 6.44 -24.29 -5.26
CA ASP A 290 5.01 -24.38 -4.97
C ASP A 290 4.75 -25.34 -3.80
N SER A 291 3.76 -25.00 -2.97
CA SER A 291 3.24 -25.90 -1.95
C SER A 291 1.71 -25.75 -1.84
N ALA A 292 1.04 -26.78 -1.34
CA ALA A 292 -0.40 -26.74 -1.11
C ALA A 292 -0.78 -25.62 -0.11
N THR A 293 0.01 -25.47 0.96
CA THR A 293 -0.15 -24.41 1.97
C THR A 293 -0.01 -23.02 1.36
N LEU A 294 0.99 -22.82 0.49
CA LEU A 294 1.17 -21.55 -0.19
C LEU A 294 0.01 -21.20 -1.10
N ARG A 295 -0.49 -22.17 -1.87
CA ARG A 295 -1.68 -21.97 -2.72
C ARG A 295 -2.90 -21.61 -1.91
N TRP A 296 -3.16 -22.35 -0.83
CA TRP A 296 -4.25 -22.09 0.10
C TRP A 296 -4.17 -20.66 0.69
N PHE A 297 -3.00 -20.25 1.17
CA PHE A 297 -2.77 -18.92 1.70
C PHE A 297 -3.04 -17.82 0.65
N VAL A 298 -2.53 -18.00 -0.56
CA VAL A 298 -2.73 -17.04 -1.66
C VAL A 298 -4.19 -16.94 -2.08
N GLU A 299 -4.90 -18.06 -2.15
CA GLU A 299 -6.31 -18.09 -2.57
C GLU A 299 -7.24 -17.47 -1.52
N LEU A 300 -6.95 -17.65 -0.23
CA LEU A 300 -7.77 -17.11 0.85
C LEU A 300 -7.45 -15.65 1.21
N SER A 301 -6.25 -15.16 0.92
CA SER A 301 -5.84 -13.81 1.35
C SER A 301 -6.79 -12.70 0.86
N TYR A 302 -7.26 -12.77 -0.36
CA TYR A 302 -8.18 -11.76 -0.91
C TYR A 302 -9.59 -11.84 -0.30
N PRO A 303 -10.29 -12.99 -0.27
CA PRO A 303 -11.58 -13.10 0.40
C PRO A 303 -11.52 -12.69 1.88
N ILE A 304 -10.52 -13.16 2.61
CA ILE A 304 -10.35 -12.80 4.02
C ILE A 304 -10.18 -11.28 4.16
N TYR A 305 -9.32 -10.66 3.32
CA TYR A 305 -9.13 -9.22 3.39
C TYR A 305 -10.42 -8.43 3.10
N VAL A 306 -11.23 -8.88 2.19
CA VAL A 306 -12.48 -8.18 1.82
C VAL A 306 -13.51 -8.21 2.97
N ILE A 307 -13.60 -9.33 3.70
CA ILE A 307 -14.65 -9.54 4.71
C ILE A 307 -14.20 -9.31 6.15
N HIS A 308 -12.89 -9.12 6.41
CA HIS A 308 -12.35 -9.14 7.79
C HIS A 308 -12.89 -8.06 8.72
N ILE A 309 -13.37 -6.94 8.20
CA ILE A 309 -13.97 -5.88 9.03
C ILE A 309 -15.22 -6.38 9.75
N ILE A 310 -16.02 -7.23 9.10
CA ILE A 310 -17.26 -7.76 9.69
C ILE A 310 -16.98 -8.52 11.00
N PRO A 311 -16.12 -9.56 11.02
CA PRO A 311 -15.79 -10.23 12.27
C PRO A 311 -15.06 -9.33 13.28
N LEU A 312 -14.29 -8.32 12.83
CA LEU A 312 -13.67 -7.37 13.76
C LEU A 312 -14.70 -6.53 14.49
N ILE A 313 -15.71 -6.00 13.80
CA ILE A 313 -16.82 -5.26 14.42
C ILE A 313 -17.57 -6.17 15.40
N ILE A 314 -17.92 -7.39 15.01
CA ILE A 314 -18.63 -8.34 15.89
C ILE A 314 -17.81 -8.62 17.14
N VAL A 315 -16.51 -8.87 17.01
CA VAL A 315 -15.65 -9.13 18.18
C VAL A 315 -15.57 -7.90 19.08
N SER A 316 -15.37 -6.68 18.54
CA SER A 316 -15.33 -5.48 19.36
C SER A 316 -16.64 -5.23 20.11
N THR A 317 -17.80 -5.41 19.48
CA THR A 317 -19.12 -5.22 20.15
C THR A 317 -19.43 -6.28 21.21
N ILE A 318 -18.79 -7.46 21.16
CA ILE A 318 -19.00 -8.53 22.17
C ILE A 318 -18.06 -8.35 23.38
N PHE A 319 -16.84 -7.90 23.18
CA PHE A 319 -15.79 -7.89 24.19
C PHE A 319 -15.54 -6.53 24.83
N PHE A 320 -16.05 -5.45 24.25
CA PHE A 320 -15.93 -4.09 24.76
C PHE A 320 -17.29 -3.41 24.83
#